data_1e5f35d133c735cf69bbe668423d9296
#
_entry.id   1e5f35d133c735cf69bbe668423d9296
#
_cell.length_a   1.000
_cell.length_b   1.000
_cell.length_c   1.000
_cell.angle_alpha   90.00
_cell.angle_beta   90.00
_cell.angle_gamma   90.00
#
_symmetry.space_group_name_H-M   'P 1'
#
loop_
_entity.id
_entity.type
_entity.pdbx_description
1 polymer ?
#
loop_
_entity_poly.entity_id
_entity_poly.type
_entity_poly.pdbx_seq_one_letter_code
_entity_poly.pdbx_strand_id
1 'polypeptide(L)'
;MTIAQTIAQQLGRACLGLLGAHTLVDLNDGLLFQIQGSEKVDVIQIILHPSDTYIMTFWKIEKETRKLTAEIPFTTMTWRKVQTIDQVYWDDLHHLIEEETGLYTRF
;
A
#
# COMPACT_ATOMS: atom_id res chain seq x y z
N MET A 1 -2.54 -16.83 -14.12
CA MET A 1 -2.79 -15.78 -13.11
C MET A 1 -1.47 -15.24 -12.61
N THR A 2 -1.34 -13.94 -12.49
CA THR A 2 -0.13 -13.31 -11.95
C THR A 2 -0.14 -13.31 -10.43
N ILE A 3 1.03 -13.09 -9.83
CA ILE A 3 1.14 -12.95 -8.36
C ILE A 3 0.29 -11.77 -7.89
N ALA A 4 0.31 -10.64 -8.62
CA ALA A 4 -0.51 -9.47 -8.29
C ALA A 4 -2.01 -9.81 -8.28
N GLN A 5 -2.48 -10.57 -9.27
CA GLN A 5 -3.89 -11.00 -9.31
C GLN A 5 -4.25 -11.92 -8.15
N THR A 6 -3.34 -12.82 -7.78
CA THR A 6 -3.55 -13.71 -6.62
C THR A 6 -3.67 -12.90 -5.33
N ILE A 7 -2.80 -11.92 -5.13
CA ILE A 7 -2.84 -11.05 -3.95
C ILE A 7 -4.15 -10.26 -3.94
N ALA A 8 -4.54 -9.69 -5.06
CA ALA A 8 -5.79 -8.93 -5.16
C ALA A 8 -7.01 -9.79 -4.84
N GLN A 9 -7.03 -11.06 -5.27
CA GLN A 9 -8.09 -12.00 -4.93
C GLN A 9 -8.11 -12.35 -3.45
N GLN A 10 -6.96 -12.52 -2.84
CA GLN A 10 -6.84 -12.81 -1.41
C GLN A 10 -7.31 -11.64 -0.55
N LEU A 11 -7.05 -10.41 -0.98
CA LEU A 11 -7.58 -9.22 -0.32
C LEU A 11 -9.09 -9.10 -0.51
N GLY A 12 -9.56 -9.30 -1.73
CA GLY A 12 -10.97 -9.26 -2.07
C GLY A 12 -11.47 -7.87 -2.43
N ARG A 13 -12.59 -7.82 -3.17
CA ARG A 13 -13.18 -6.57 -3.62
C ARG A 13 -13.64 -5.67 -2.48
N ALA A 14 -14.23 -6.25 -1.44
CA ALA A 14 -14.71 -5.48 -0.29
C ALA A 14 -13.56 -4.77 0.40
N CYS A 15 -12.44 -5.48 0.61
CA CYS A 15 -11.25 -4.91 1.22
C CYS A 15 -10.71 -3.74 0.38
N LEU A 16 -10.49 -3.96 -0.91
CA LEU A 16 -9.96 -2.93 -1.81
C LEU A 16 -10.89 -1.73 -1.89
N GLY A 17 -12.21 -1.97 -1.91
CA GLY A 17 -13.20 -0.89 -1.92
C GLY A 17 -13.20 -0.07 -0.64
N LEU A 18 -13.15 -0.73 0.51
CA LEU A 18 -13.13 -0.06 1.81
C LEU A 18 -11.86 0.76 2.02
N LEU A 19 -10.73 0.31 1.47
CA LEU A 19 -9.47 1.04 1.51
C LEU A 19 -9.41 2.19 0.50
N GLY A 20 -10.37 2.28 -0.42
CA GLY A 20 -10.29 3.24 -1.52
C GLY A 20 -9.09 2.96 -2.42
N ALA A 21 -8.77 1.68 -2.64
CA ALA A 21 -7.60 1.27 -3.40
C ALA A 21 -7.67 1.75 -4.84
N HIS A 22 -6.58 2.34 -5.31
CA HIS A 22 -6.46 2.82 -6.68
C HIS A 22 -5.00 2.75 -7.12
N THR A 23 -4.76 2.96 -8.41
CA THR A 23 -3.40 2.94 -8.99
C THR A 23 -2.69 1.64 -8.63
N LEU A 24 -3.36 0.52 -8.96
CA LEU A 24 -2.79 -0.81 -8.72
C LEU A 24 -1.68 -1.08 -9.73
N VAL A 25 -0.52 -1.48 -9.23
CA VAL A 25 0.67 -1.75 -10.04
C VAL A 25 1.10 -3.20 -9.84
N ASP A 26 1.24 -3.92 -10.94
CA ASP A 26 1.80 -5.28 -10.95
C ASP A 26 3.33 -5.17 -10.91
N LEU A 27 3.93 -5.71 -9.84
CA LEU A 27 5.38 -5.67 -9.63
C LEU A 27 6.07 -6.96 -10.11
N ASN A 28 5.37 -7.88 -10.80
CA ASN A 28 5.77 -9.23 -11.13
C ASN A 28 5.76 -10.17 -9.93
N ASP A 29 6.47 -9.85 -8.86
CA ASP A 29 6.52 -10.64 -7.63
C ASP A 29 5.56 -10.13 -6.55
N GLY A 30 4.74 -9.14 -6.86
CA GLY A 30 3.82 -8.57 -5.90
C GLY A 30 2.88 -7.54 -6.47
N LEU A 31 2.20 -6.86 -5.56
CA LEU A 31 1.22 -5.83 -5.87
C LEU A 31 1.50 -4.59 -5.05
N LEU A 32 1.42 -3.43 -5.69
CA LEU A 32 1.48 -2.13 -5.02
C LEU A 32 0.22 -1.36 -5.35
N PHE A 33 -0.37 -0.70 -4.37
CA PHE A 33 -1.54 0.14 -4.59
C PHE A 33 -1.59 1.29 -3.60
N GLN A 34 -2.25 2.37 -4.02
CA GLN A 34 -2.51 3.51 -3.15
C GLN A 34 -3.87 3.35 -2.49
N ILE A 35 -4.02 3.91 -1.29
CA ILE A 35 -5.26 3.87 -0.53
C ILE A 35 -5.68 5.28 -0.13
N GLN A 36 -6.92 5.42 0.33
CA GLN A 36 -7.49 6.68 0.77
C GLN A 36 -8.05 6.55 2.18
N GLY A 37 -8.08 7.65 2.91
CA GLY A 37 -8.74 7.72 4.21
C GLY A 37 -7.87 7.37 5.41
N SER A 38 -6.63 6.96 5.21
CA SER A 38 -5.71 6.71 6.31
C SER A 38 -4.81 7.92 6.56
N GLU A 39 -4.66 8.31 7.81
CA GLU A 39 -3.70 9.35 8.20
C GLU A 39 -2.28 8.81 8.32
N LYS A 40 -2.13 7.50 8.40
CA LYS A 40 -0.85 6.84 8.69
C LYS A 40 -0.17 6.32 7.44
N VAL A 41 -0.93 5.87 6.44
CA VAL A 41 -0.42 5.14 5.27
C VAL A 41 -1.15 5.60 4.02
N ASP A 42 -0.39 5.78 2.94
CA ASP A 42 -0.93 6.14 1.63
C ASP A 42 -0.74 5.04 0.59
N VAL A 43 0.26 4.17 0.77
CA VAL A 43 0.63 3.13 -0.20
C VAL A 43 0.92 1.84 0.54
N ILE A 44 0.41 0.74 -0.02
CA ILE A 44 0.67 -0.62 0.48
C ILE A 44 1.37 -1.41 -0.62
N GLN A 45 2.46 -2.07 -0.26
CA GLN A 45 3.23 -2.94 -1.14
C GLN A 45 3.27 -4.33 -0.54
N ILE A 46 2.91 -5.33 -1.34
CA ILE A 46 2.89 -6.73 -0.90
C ILE A 46 3.69 -7.54 -1.90
N ILE A 47 4.79 -8.12 -1.46
CA ILE A 47 5.72 -8.90 -2.28
C ILE A 47 5.70 -10.36 -1.82
N LEU A 48 5.64 -11.29 -2.79
CA LEU A 48 5.74 -12.72 -2.50
C LEU A 48 7.22 -13.10 -2.38
N HIS A 49 7.60 -13.60 -1.21
CA HIS A 49 8.94 -14.11 -0.94
C HIS A 49 9.05 -15.58 -1.42
N PRO A 50 10.24 -16.05 -1.82
CA PRO A 50 10.41 -17.47 -2.23
C PRO A 50 10.02 -18.50 -1.18
N SER A 51 9.89 -18.12 0.09
CA SER A 51 9.40 -19.00 1.17
C SER A 51 7.87 -19.14 1.21
N ASP A 52 7.14 -18.63 0.22
CA ASP A 52 5.67 -18.59 0.16
C ASP A 52 5.01 -17.71 1.22
N THR A 53 5.76 -16.79 1.79
CA THR A 53 5.23 -15.75 2.67
C THR A 53 5.27 -14.40 1.96
N TYR A 54 4.56 -13.43 2.51
CA TYR A 54 4.56 -12.08 1.96
C TYR A 54 5.43 -11.14 2.80
N ILE A 55 5.99 -10.14 2.12
CA ILE A 55 6.63 -8.99 2.75
C ILE A 55 5.74 -7.79 2.46
N MET A 56 5.21 -7.17 3.51
CA MET A 56 4.36 -6.00 3.40
C MET A 56 5.14 -4.75 3.78
N THR A 57 5.09 -3.74 2.92
CA THR A 57 5.69 -2.44 3.20
C THR A 57 4.61 -1.37 3.08
N PHE A 58 4.56 -0.50 4.08
CA PHE A 58 3.61 0.60 4.17
C PHE A 58 4.36 1.91 3.99
N TRP A 59 3.83 2.78 3.13
CA TRP A 59 4.47 4.04 2.78
C TRP A 59 3.54 5.21 3.03
N LYS A 60 4.10 6.33 3.44
CA LYS A 60 3.41 7.61 3.54
C LYS A 60 3.96 8.54 2.47
N ILE A 61 3.07 9.17 1.71
CA ILE A 61 3.47 10.16 0.70
C ILE A 61 3.53 11.53 1.38
N GLU A 62 4.69 12.15 1.34
CA GLU A 62 4.89 13.49 1.86
C GLU A 62 5.08 14.45 0.70
N LYS A 63 4.31 15.55 0.72
CA LYS A 63 4.37 16.59 -0.28
C LYS A 63 4.98 17.84 0.33
N GLU A 64 5.96 18.39 -0.35
CA GLU A 64 6.56 19.65 0.03
C GLU A 64 6.51 20.61 -1.16
N THR A 65 5.88 21.77 -0.97
CA THR A 65 5.81 22.80 -2.01
C THR A 65 6.88 23.85 -1.73
N ARG A 66 7.75 24.05 -2.70
CA ARG A 66 8.81 25.07 -2.65
C ARG A 66 8.65 25.99 -3.84
N LYS A 67 9.17 27.20 -3.72
CA LYS A 67 9.21 28.16 -4.82
C LYS A 67 10.61 28.17 -5.42
N LEU A 68 10.70 27.89 -6.72
CA LEU A 68 11.95 28.04 -7.46
C LEU A 68 12.36 29.51 -7.57
N THR A 69 11.35 30.36 -7.78
CA THR A 69 11.44 31.80 -7.74
C THR A 69 10.27 32.32 -6.91
N ALA A 70 10.14 33.63 -6.73
CA ALA A 70 9.02 34.20 -6.00
C ALA A 70 7.66 33.89 -6.64
N GLU A 71 7.63 33.47 -7.90
CA GLU A 71 6.38 33.30 -8.68
C GLU A 71 6.09 31.87 -9.11
N ILE A 72 7.10 30.97 -9.10
CA ILE A 72 6.95 29.63 -9.64
C ILE A 72 7.06 28.60 -8.52
N PRO A 73 5.92 28.08 -8.01
CA PRO A 73 5.93 26.99 -7.03
C PRO A 73 6.20 25.66 -7.74
N PHE A 74 6.87 24.73 -7.05
CA PHE A 74 6.91 23.35 -7.46
C PHE A 74 6.70 22.45 -6.25
N THR A 75 6.13 21.29 -6.50
CA THR A 75 5.83 20.31 -5.44
C THR A 75 6.74 19.11 -5.58
N THR A 76 7.43 18.75 -4.50
CA THR A 76 8.21 17.54 -4.41
C THR A 76 7.41 16.52 -3.64
N MET A 77 7.34 15.28 -4.17
CA MET A 77 6.68 14.17 -3.49
C MET A 77 7.74 13.16 -3.08
N THR A 78 7.69 12.76 -1.82
CA THR A 78 8.62 11.78 -1.25
C THR A 78 7.81 10.68 -0.56
N TRP A 79 8.22 9.43 -0.76
CA TRP A 79 7.62 8.29 -0.07
C TRP A 79 8.47 7.96 1.15
N ARG A 80 7.86 8.02 2.32
CA ARG A 80 8.52 7.66 3.57
C ARG A 80 8.03 6.29 4.03
N LYS A 81 8.97 5.37 4.27
CA LYS A 81 8.63 4.04 4.77
C LYS A 81 8.13 4.15 6.21
N VAL A 82 6.90 3.68 6.43
CA VAL A 82 6.28 3.66 7.76
C VAL A 82 6.63 2.37 8.48
N GLN A 83 6.47 1.22 7.80
CA GLN A 83 6.68 -0.09 8.40
C GLN A 83 6.94 -1.13 7.32
N THR A 84 7.77 -2.12 7.63
CA THR A 84 7.95 -3.33 6.83
C THR A 84 7.73 -4.54 7.73
N ILE A 85 6.90 -5.48 7.28
CA ILE A 85 6.59 -6.71 8.02
C ILE A 85 6.87 -7.87 7.08
N ASP A 86 7.75 -8.79 7.49
CA ASP A 86 8.06 -10.00 6.72
C ASP A 86 7.34 -11.22 7.29
N GLN A 87 7.48 -12.35 6.60
CA GLN A 87 6.89 -13.64 7.00
C GLN A 87 5.37 -13.56 7.24
N VAL A 88 4.68 -12.77 6.40
CA VAL A 88 3.23 -12.59 6.48
C VAL A 88 2.56 -13.69 5.67
N TYR A 89 1.56 -14.36 6.28
CA TYR A 89 0.75 -15.35 5.60
C TYR A 89 -0.49 -14.70 5.00
N TRP A 90 -1.06 -15.32 3.96
CA TRP A 90 -2.20 -14.75 3.24
C TRP A 90 -3.41 -14.45 4.13
N ASP A 91 -3.61 -15.23 5.18
CA ASP A 91 -4.73 -15.05 6.11
C ASP A 91 -4.48 -13.94 7.14
N ASP A 92 -3.27 -13.40 7.21
CA ASP A 92 -2.93 -12.28 8.09
C ASP A 92 -3.00 -10.92 7.38
N LEU A 93 -3.20 -10.90 6.06
CA LEU A 93 -3.16 -9.65 5.28
C LEU A 93 -4.16 -8.61 5.77
N HIS A 94 -5.41 -9.02 5.97
CA HIS A 94 -6.48 -8.10 6.42
C HIS A 94 -6.16 -7.51 7.79
N HIS A 95 -5.76 -8.36 8.72
CA HIS A 95 -5.47 -7.95 10.09
C HIS A 95 -4.34 -6.91 10.14
N LEU A 96 -3.25 -7.18 9.43
CA LEU A 96 -2.10 -6.28 9.40
C LEU A 96 -2.42 -4.94 8.72
N ILE A 97 -3.21 -4.98 7.65
CA ILE A 97 -3.66 -3.75 6.99
C ILE A 97 -4.50 -2.92 7.96
N GLU A 98 -5.44 -3.54 8.68
CA GLU A 98 -6.27 -2.83 9.65
C GLU A 98 -5.43 -2.20 10.76
N GLU A 99 -4.45 -2.93 11.29
CA GLU A 99 -3.55 -2.42 12.33
C GLU A 99 -2.73 -1.21 11.86
N GLU A 100 -2.12 -1.32 10.67
CA GLU A 100 -1.19 -0.30 10.19
C GLU A 100 -1.91 0.93 9.62
N THR A 101 -3.07 0.75 9.01
CA THR A 101 -3.80 1.85 8.37
C THR A 101 -4.86 2.48 9.28
N GLY A 102 -5.37 1.76 10.26
CA GLY A 102 -6.51 2.16 11.06
C GLY A 102 -7.83 2.11 10.31
N LEU A 103 -7.87 1.51 9.12
CA LEU A 103 -9.07 1.37 8.30
C LEU A 103 -9.63 -0.04 8.40
N TYR A 104 -10.93 -0.19 8.11
CA TYR A 104 -11.55 -1.51 8.04
C TYR A 104 -11.34 -2.14 6.67
N THR A 105 -11.13 -3.45 6.63
CA THR A 105 -10.95 -4.23 5.41
C THR A 105 -12.13 -5.16 5.12
N ARG A 106 -13.09 -5.22 6.03
CA ARG A 106 -14.28 -6.07 5.91
C ARG A 106 -15.43 -5.48 6.72
N PHE A 107 -16.61 -5.84 6.32
CA PHE A 107 -17.84 -5.41 6.97
C PHE A 107 -18.10 -6.17 8.26
#